data_0f01d066b75312836acdd940737087b5
#
_entry.id   0f01d066b75312836acdd940737087b5
#
_cell.length_a   1.000
_cell.length_b   1.000
_cell.length_c   1.000
_cell.angle_alpha   90.00
_cell.angle_beta   90.00
_cell.angle_gamma   90.00
#
_symmetry.space_group_name_H-M   'P 1'
#
loop_
_entity.id
_entity.type
_entity.pdbx_description
1 polymer ?
#
loop_
_entity_poly.entity_id
_entity_poly.type
_entity_poly.pdbx_seq_one_letter_code
_entity_poly.pdbx_strand_id
1 'polypeptide(L)'
;MKPYDKQIGGTHYQKFKIQPSKFVIENELLYPEGCAIKYIIRHRMKGKKQDLEKAIHFIEMIIERDYKDFLEEAEKEKKELEESYQESKRQAEERKPKDKPNSWGIINK
;
A
#
# COMPACT_ATOMS: atom_id res chain seq x y z
N MET A 1 -24.56 8.04 30.52
CA MET A 1 -23.36 7.33 30.04
C MET A 1 -22.55 8.23 29.14
N LYS A 2 -21.27 8.33 29.40
CA LYS A 2 -20.41 9.15 28.58
C LYS A 2 -20.20 8.49 27.23
N PRO A 3 -19.98 9.27 26.17
CA PRO A 3 -19.88 8.69 24.82
C PRO A 3 -18.84 7.57 24.69
N TYR A 4 -17.71 7.68 25.35
CA TYR A 4 -16.69 6.65 25.24
C TYR A 4 -16.96 5.41 26.08
N ASP A 5 -17.97 5.46 26.95
CA ASP A 5 -18.33 4.32 27.78
C ASP A 5 -19.27 3.36 27.08
N LYS A 6 -19.75 3.72 25.88
CA LYS A 6 -20.64 2.86 25.11
C LYS A 6 -20.21 2.78 23.68
N GLN A 7 -20.57 1.70 23.02
CA GLN A 7 -20.32 1.52 21.61
C GLN A 7 -21.56 0.96 20.96
N ILE A 8 -22.00 1.60 19.88
CA ILE A 8 -23.16 1.12 19.13
C ILE A 8 -22.63 0.11 18.12
N GLY A 9 -23.20 -1.09 18.12
CA GLY A 9 -22.79 -2.12 17.18
C GLY A 9 -21.66 -3.02 17.67
N GLY A 10 -21.41 -3.03 18.96
CA GLY A 10 -20.40 -3.94 19.53
C GLY A 10 -19.60 -3.32 20.65
N THR A 11 -18.57 -4.00 21.08
CA THR A 11 -17.76 -3.56 22.19
C THR A 11 -16.27 -3.59 21.88
N HIS A 12 -15.90 -3.80 20.61
CA HIS A 12 -14.49 -4.01 20.27
C HIS A 12 -13.61 -2.79 20.55
N TYR A 13 -14.16 -1.56 20.48
CA TYR A 13 -13.35 -0.37 20.77
C TYR A 13 -13.18 -0.13 22.26
N GLN A 14 -14.08 -0.67 23.07
CA GLN A 14 -14.00 -0.45 24.51
C GLN A 14 -12.86 -1.18 25.19
N LYS A 15 -12.24 -2.12 24.48
CA LYS A 15 -11.13 -2.88 25.03
C LYS A 15 -9.80 -2.14 24.93
N PHE A 16 -9.74 -1.06 24.18
CA PHE A 16 -8.51 -0.32 24.04
C PHE A 16 -8.32 0.64 25.22
N LYS A 17 -7.08 0.80 25.64
CA LYS A 17 -6.77 1.75 26.71
C LYS A 17 -7.17 3.15 26.30
N ILE A 18 -6.89 3.52 25.07
CA ILE A 18 -7.32 4.78 24.49
C ILE A 18 -8.10 4.43 23.25
N GLN A 19 -9.37 4.79 23.24
CA GLN A 19 -10.21 4.45 22.10
C GLN A 19 -9.77 5.23 20.87
N PRO A 20 -9.85 4.63 19.68
CA PRO A 20 -9.40 5.28 18.45
C PRO A 20 -10.08 6.63 18.22
N SER A 21 -11.38 6.71 18.45
CA SER A 21 -12.11 7.96 18.24
C SER A 21 -11.60 9.08 19.15
N LYS A 22 -11.31 8.74 20.39
CA LYS A 22 -10.79 9.73 21.34
C LYS A 22 -9.41 10.21 20.92
N PHE A 23 -8.56 9.27 20.50
CA PHE A 23 -7.22 9.60 20.04
C PHE A 23 -7.28 10.55 18.82
N VAL A 24 -8.13 10.24 17.87
CA VAL A 24 -8.28 11.03 16.65
C VAL A 24 -8.79 12.43 16.97
N ILE A 25 -9.80 12.52 17.80
CA ILE A 25 -10.41 13.80 18.13
C ILE A 25 -9.46 14.69 18.93
N GLU A 26 -8.84 14.13 19.96
CA GLU A 26 -7.95 14.91 20.82
C GLU A 26 -6.69 15.37 20.09
N ASN A 27 -6.23 14.61 19.10
CA ASN A 27 -5.08 14.99 18.30
C ASN A 27 -5.46 15.79 17.05
N GLU A 28 -6.74 16.11 16.92
CA GLU A 28 -7.25 16.89 15.79
C GLU A 28 -6.84 16.34 14.43
N LEU A 29 -6.90 15.02 14.30
CA LEU A 29 -6.55 14.37 13.05
C LEU A 29 -7.66 14.54 12.03
N LEU A 30 -7.29 14.58 10.77
CA LEU A 30 -8.24 14.77 9.69
C LEU A 30 -8.98 13.46 9.39
N TYR A 31 -10.01 13.55 8.58
CA TYR A 31 -10.91 12.41 8.34
C TYR A 31 -10.20 11.15 7.83
N PRO A 32 -9.42 11.21 6.76
CA PRO A 32 -8.81 9.98 6.25
C PRO A 32 -7.76 9.40 7.20
N GLU A 33 -7.03 10.23 7.93
CA GLU A 33 -6.08 9.75 8.92
C GLU A 33 -6.82 8.99 10.01
N GLY A 34 -7.93 9.55 10.48
CA GLY A 34 -8.73 8.89 11.51
C GLY A 34 -9.32 7.59 11.03
N CYS A 35 -9.80 7.56 9.79
CA CYS A 35 -10.37 6.35 9.23
C CYS A 35 -9.31 5.25 9.05
N ALA A 36 -8.13 5.62 8.58
CA ALA A 36 -7.06 4.65 8.42
C ALA A 36 -6.69 4.02 9.75
N ILE A 37 -6.53 4.85 10.78
CA ILE A 37 -6.22 4.35 12.13
C ILE A 37 -7.31 3.41 12.61
N LYS A 38 -8.57 3.79 12.45
CA LYS A 38 -9.69 2.98 12.88
C LYS A 38 -9.64 1.58 12.27
N TYR A 39 -9.44 1.50 10.97
CA TYR A 39 -9.44 0.21 10.30
C TYR A 39 -8.21 -0.63 10.63
N ILE A 40 -7.06 0.00 10.79
CA ILE A 40 -5.85 -0.71 11.16
C ILE A 40 -6.02 -1.40 12.52
N ILE A 41 -6.53 -0.69 13.50
CA ILE A 41 -6.60 -1.27 14.84
C ILE A 41 -7.75 -2.24 15.03
N ARG A 42 -8.79 -2.20 14.19
CA ARG A 42 -9.89 -3.12 14.38
C ARG A 42 -9.83 -4.38 13.50
N HIS A 43 -8.87 -4.46 12.56
CA HIS A 43 -8.92 -5.53 11.55
C HIS A 43 -8.93 -6.94 12.16
N ARG A 44 -8.21 -7.16 13.24
CA ARG A 44 -8.17 -8.49 13.86
C ARG A 44 -9.50 -8.88 14.46
N MET A 45 -10.27 -7.90 14.91
CA MET A 45 -11.49 -8.16 15.63
C MET A 45 -12.74 -8.16 14.75
N LYS A 46 -12.68 -7.54 13.60
CA LYS A 46 -13.88 -7.42 12.79
C LYS A 46 -13.67 -7.67 11.30
N GLY A 47 -13.08 -6.73 10.58
CA GLY A 47 -13.08 -6.78 9.13
C GLY A 47 -11.94 -7.54 8.49
N LYS A 48 -10.97 -8.00 9.26
CA LYS A 48 -9.84 -8.78 8.75
C LYS A 48 -9.16 -8.08 7.58
N LYS A 49 -8.88 -8.81 6.52
CA LYS A 49 -8.19 -8.25 5.35
C LYS A 49 -8.93 -7.06 4.75
N GLN A 50 -10.25 -7.09 4.72
CA GLN A 50 -11.04 -6.00 4.16
C GLN A 50 -10.79 -4.69 4.91
N ASP A 51 -10.66 -4.75 6.23
CA ASP A 51 -10.36 -3.55 7.00
C ASP A 51 -8.99 -2.99 6.64
N LEU A 52 -8.01 -3.86 6.42
CA LEU A 52 -6.70 -3.40 6.00
C LEU A 52 -6.73 -2.78 4.60
N GLU A 53 -7.54 -3.34 3.71
CA GLU A 53 -7.72 -2.77 2.38
C GLU A 53 -8.38 -1.40 2.46
N LYS A 54 -9.33 -1.24 3.38
CA LYS A 54 -9.95 0.07 3.60
C LYS A 54 -8.94 1.07 4.14
N ALA A 55 -8.07 0.62 5.04
CA ALA A 55 -7.04 1.50 5.59
C ALA A 55 -6.10 1.96 4.47
N ILE A 56 -5.71 1.05 3.58
CA ILE A 56 -4.87 1.39 2.44
C ILE A 56 -5.55 2.45 1.57
N HIS A 57 -6.83 2.28 1.33
CA HIS A 57 -7.59 3.23 0.52
C HIS A 57 -7.56 4.64 1.13
N PHE A 58 -7.74 4.74 2.45
CA PHE A 58 -7.67 6.03 3.12
C PHE A 58 -6.26 6.61 3.10
N ILE A 59 -5.24 5.75 3.19
CA ILE A 59 -3.86 6.22 3.10
C ILE A 59 -3.60 6.78 1.70
N GLU A 60 -4.12 6.14 0.66
CA GLU A 60 -4.00 6.65 -0.70
C GLU A 60 -4.64 8.03 -0.85
N MET A 61 -5.76 8.25 -0.18
CA MET A 61 -6.40 9.58 -0.18
C MET A 61 -5.50 10.63 0.45
N ILE A 62 -4.78 10.26 1.52
CA ILE A 62 -3.86 11.17 2.17
C ILE A 62 -2.71 11.52 1.24
N ILE A 63 -2.17 10.52 0.56
CA ILE A 63 -1.06 10.74 -0.37
C ILE A 63 -1.50 11.65 -1.51
N GLU A 64 -2.69 11.42 -2.05
CA GLU A 64 -3.20 12.27 -3.10
C GLU A 64 -3.39 13.71 -2.62
N ARG A 65 -3.96 13.89 -1.43
CA ARG A 65 -4.22 15.22 -0.91
C ARG A 65 -2.94 16.02 -0.67
N ASP A 66 -1.95 15.35 -0.06
CA ASP A 66 -0.74 16.05 0.40
C ASP A 66 0.46 15.91 -0.51
N TYR A 67 0.52 14.85 -1.31
CA TYR A 67 1.70 14.51 -2.09
C TYR A 67 1.38 14.15 -3.54
N LYS A 68 0.39 14.81 -4.11
CA LYS A 68 -0.05 14.51 -5.47
C LYS A 68 1.09 14.59 -6.48
N ASP A 69 1.89 15.63 -6.39
CA ASP A 69 2.99 15.80 -7.32
C ASP A 69 4.02 14.70 -7.16
N PHE A 70 4.23 14.26 -5.94
CA PHE A 70 5.15 13.17 -5.65
C PHE A 70 4.67 11.87 -6.29
N LEU A 71 3.36 11.62 -6.25
CA LEU A 71 2.79 10.43 -6.87
C LEU A 71 2.96 10.46 -8.37
N GLU A 72 2.72 11.61 -9.00
CA GLU A 72 2.87 11.75 -10.44
C GLU A 72 4.31 11.51 -10.85
N GLU A 73 5.26 12.03 -10.09
CA GLU A 73 6.67 11.81 -10.35
C GLU A 73 7.05 10.34 -10.18
N ALA A 74 6.53 9.69 -9.13
CA ALA A 74 6.83 8.28 -8.88
C ALA A 74 6.29 7.40 -10.00
N GLU A 75 5.10 7.70 -10.50
CA GLU A 75 4.53 6.95 -11.60
C GLU A 75 5.32 7.16 -12.88
N LYS A 76 5.78 8.37 -13.11
CA LYS A 76 6.58 8.68 -14.27
C LYS A 76 7.91 7.93 -14.21
N GLU A 77 8.58 7.95 -13.05
CA GLU A 77 9.84 7.24 -12.89
C GLU A 77 9.65 5.74 -13.09
N LYS A 78 8.58 5.18 -12.57
CA LYS A 78 8.28 3.77 -12.71
C LYS A 78 8.09 3.41 -14.17
N LYS A 79 7.37 4.25 -14.90
CA LYS A 79 7.11 4.02 -16.31
C LYS A 79 8.40 4.09 -17.12
N GLU A 80 9.23 5.09 -16.83
CA GLU A 80 10.50 5.24 -17.54
C GLU A 80 11.42 4.06 -17.26
N LEU A 81 11.42 3.58 -16.03
CA LEU A 81 12.24 2.45 -15.66
C LEU A 81 11.77 1.18 -16.37
N GLU A 82 10.47 0.98 -16.45
CA GLU A 82 9.89 -0.16 -17.14
C GLU A 82 10.23 -0.13 -18.62
N GLU A 83 10.11 1.03 -19.25
CA GLU A 83 10.44 1.20 -20.65
C GLU A 83 11.92 0.93 -20.90
N SER A 84 12.77 1.41 -20.00
CA SER A 84 14.21 1.19 -20.09
C SER A 84 14.54 -0.30 -19.98
N TYR A 85 13.88 -0.98 -19.06
CA TYR A 85 14.09 -2.41 -18.89
C TYR A 85 13.67 -3.19 -20.13
N GLN A 86 12.53 -2.85 -20.73
CA GLN A 86 12.05 -3.53 -21.94
C GLN A 86 13.00 -3.27 -23.11
N GLU A 87 13.51 -2.06 -23.22
CA GLU A 87 14.45 -1.74 -24.28
C GLU A 87 15.76 -2.52 -24.10
N SER A 88 16.28 -2.60 -22.91
CA SER A 88 17.48 -3.36 -22.62
C SER A 88 17.28 -4.84 -22.95
N LYS A 89 16.12 -5.36 -22.60
CA LYS A 89 15.80 -6.74 -22.86
C LYS A 89 15.74 -7.00 -24.37
N ARG A 90 15.11 -6.09 -25.11
CA ARG A 90 15.02 -6.23 -26.55
C ARG A 90 16.40 -6.20 -27.20
N GLN A 91 17.25 -5.28 -26.75
CA GLN A 91 18.61 -5.21 -27.30
C GLN A 91 19.40 -6.48 -27.01
N ALA A 92 19.22 -7.03 -25.83
CA ALA A 92 19.92 -8.25 -25.49
C ALA A 92 19.47 -9.42 -26.37
N GLU A 93 18.19 -9.46 -26.70
CA GLU A 93 17.68 -10.49 -27.59
C GLU A 93 18.26 -10.34 -28.99
N GLU A 94 18.35 -9.11 -29.48
CA GLU A 94 18.89 -8.84 -30.79
C GLU A 94 20.37 -9.17 -30.90
N ARG A 95 21.11 -9.07 -29.82
CA ARG A 95 22.54 -9.37 -29.83
C ARG A 95 22.83 -10.85 -29.68
N LYS A 96 21.83 -11.65 -29.41
CA LYS A 96 22.05 -13.04 -29.20
C LYS A 96 22.37 -13.72 -30.51
N PRO A 97 23.45 -14.53 -30.58
CA PRO A 97 23.81 -15.23 -31.80
C PRO A 97 22.71 -16.22 -32.14
N LYS A 98 22.27 -16.19 -33.35
CA LYS A 98 21.18 -17.05 -33.76
C LYS A 98 21.54 -18.50 -33.94
N ASP A 99 22.70 -18.75 -34.44
CA ASP A 99 23.06 -20.12 -34.73
C ASP A 99 24.03 -20.62 -33.74
N LYS A 100 24.21 -19.98 -32.67
CA LYS A 100 25.15 -20.42 -31.71
C LYS A 100 24.69 -21.65 -31.01
N PRO A 101 25.45 -22.69 -31.04
CA PRO A 101 25.07 -23.87 -30.29
C PRO A 101 25.25 -23.39 -28.88
N ASN A 102 24.58 -23.99 -28.05
CA ASN A 102 24.69 -23.68 -26.71
C ASN A 102 26.12 -23.68 -26.30
N SER A 103 26.58 -22.64 -25.83
CA SER A 103 27.94 -22.57 -25.42
C SER A 103 28.20 -23.46 -24.29
N TRP A 104 27.17 -23.88 -23.65
CA TRP A 104 27.33 -24.79 -22.60
C TRP A 104 27.43 -26.14 -23.14
N GLY A 105 27.01 -26.26 -24.29
CA GLY A 105 27.03 -27.48 -24.93
C GLY A 105 28.40 -27.92 -25.13
N ILE A 106 29.22 -27.04 -25.17
CA ILE A 106 30.53 -27.41 -25.26
C ILE A 106 30.86 -28.27 -24.18
N ILE A 107 30.29 -28.00 -23.15
CA ILE A 107 30.56 -28.72 -22.06
C ILE A 107 29.90 -29.95 -22.11
N ASN A 108 28.90 -29.98 -22.81
CA ASN A 108 28.20 -31.16 -22.88
C ASN A 108 28.88 -32.11 -23.71
N LYS A 109 29.95 -31.84 -24.17
CA LYS A 109 30.58 -32.87 -24.88
C LYS A 109 30.84 -33.98 -24.12
#